data_998fab67a460d8a912f23fc282e5f869
#
_entry.id   998fab67a460d8a912f23fc282e5f869
#
_cell.length_a   1.000
_cell.length_b   1.000
_cell.length_c   1.000
_cell.angle_alpha   90.00
_cell.angle_beta   90.00
_cell.angle_gamma   90.00
#
_symmetry.space_group_name_H-M   'P 1'
#
loop_
_entity.id
_entity.type
_entity.pdbx_description
1 polymer ?
#
loop_
_entity_poly.entity_id
_entity_poly.type
_entity_poly.pdbx_seq_one_letter_code
_entity_poly.pdbx_strand_id
1 'polypeptide(L)'
;MNKTDKMGYRPVRTSIDISGPGVAVHKCPAPADLAPYVEEFWQYKVSQSLDYMPMQVFPSGCVSLRFNIMPRRVDSVIYGPSTNNRMKALFFQEWVVFGATLRPDRAYHLLGLTLAELRDLRINLDCFWPRLTGDLEDQMYETDTFKQRVDLLATFLRKVLRANTEPSTDFLNTFQDLLSSASRSDDLSLTAKRHQISCRTMRRHFHQYLGLGPKQMERVLRVQGTMRHLIKSPTNSLSALSHDHGYSDQSHLTREFRDIVGLSPKRFASLVGKAHDKTLPEWTGLDPEWRHACDFKEAHRFR
;
A
#
# COMPACT_ATOMS: atom_id res chain seq x y z
N MET A 1 2.31 0.64 -28.04
CA MET A 1 2.35 -0.33 -26.92
C MET A 1 3.77 -0.32 -26.37
N ASN A 2 3.99 0.48 -25.34
CA ASN A 2 5.34 0.80 -24.84
C ASN A 2 5.91 -0.39 -24.04
N LYS A 3 7.13 -0.83 -24.37
CA LYS A 3 7.83 -1.98 -23.75
C LYS A 3 8.22 -1.78 -22.27
N THR A 4 7.90 -0.64 -21.67
CA THR A 4 8.19 -0.30 -20.27
C THR A 4 7.17 -0.82 -19.25
N ASP A 5 6.09 -1.46 -19.71
CA ASP A 5 4.98 -1.91 -18.84
C ASP A 5 5.20 -3.31 -18.23
N LYS A 6 6.40 -3.90 -18.38
CA LYS A 6 6.58 -5.33 -18.11
C LYS A 6 6.85 -5.72 -16.66
N MET A 7 7.12 -4.80 -15.72
CA MET A 7 7.34 -5.14 -14.31
C MET A 7 7.03 -4.00 -13.34
N GLY A 8 5.87 -3.37 -13.46
CA GLY A 8 5.40 -2.46 -12.43
C GLY A 8 5.16 -3.23 -11.13
N TYR A 9 5.80 -2.82 -10.03
CA TYR A 9 5.45 -3.31 -8.71
C TYR A 9 4.01 -2.92 -8.40
N ARG A 10 3.12 -3.91 -8.35
CA ARG A 10 1.71 -3.71 -7.99
C ARG A 10 1.47 -4.31 -6.61
N PRO A 11 1.42 -3.49 -5.56
CA PRO A 11 1.14 -4.01 -4.22
C PRO A 11 -0.25 -4.65 -4.17
N VAL A 12 -0.33 -5.78 -3.47
CA VAL A 12 -1.63 -6.28 -3.02
C VAL A 12 -2.07 -5.38 -1.91
N ARG A 13 -3.15 -4.65 -2.15
CA ARG A 13 -3.79 -3.86 -1.13
C ARG A 13 -4.91 -4.64 -0.48
N THR A 14 -5.39 -4.08 0.62
CA THR A 14 -6.64 -4.46 1.30
C THR A 14 -7.84 -4.51 0.39
N SER A 15 -7.80 -3.77 -0.68
CA SER A 15 -8.72 -3.95 -1.78
C SER A 15 -8.37 -5.20 -2.62
N ILE A 16 -8.26 -6.34 -2.03
CA ILE A 16 -8.93 -7.49 -2.60
C ILE A 16 -10.29 -6.94 -2.91
N ASP A 17 -10.73 -6.94 -4.15
CA ASP A 17 -12.05 -6.41 -4.52
C ASP A 17 -13.09 -6.85 -3.49
N ILE A 18 -13.13 -6.13 -2.39
CA ILE A 18 -14.17 -6.19 -1.38
C ILE A 18 -15.29 -5.31 -1.96
N SER A 19 -15.62 -5.55 -3.21
CA SER A 19 -16.89 -5.21 -3.77
C SER A 19 -17.94 -6.18 -3.21
N GLY A 20 -17.88 -6.36 -1.88
CA GLY A 20 -18.95 -6.96 -1.12
C GLY A 20 -20.15 -5.99 -1.12
N PRO A 21 -21.34 -6.47 -0.84
CA PRO A 21 -22.51 -5.63 -0.66
C PRO A 21 -22.19 -4.62 0.45
N GLY A 22 -21.87 -3.38 0.12
CA GLY A 22 -21.63 -2.34 1.10
C GLY A 22 -20.42 -1.44 0.84
N VAL A 23 -19.55 -1.71 -0.14
CA VAL A 23 -18.43 -0.81 -0.47
C VAL A 23 -18.31 -0.60 -1.96
N ALA A 24 -18.47 0.65 -2.39
CA ALA A 24 -18.16 1.05 -3.75
C ALA A 24 -16.66 1.37 -3.84
N VAL A 25 -15.98 0.77 -4.82
CA VAL A 25 -14.57 0.96 -5.09
C VAL A 25 -14.38 1.52 -6.49
N HIS A 26 -13.66 2.64 -6.60
CA HIS A 26 -13.21 3.20 -7.87
C HIS A 26 -11.70 3.23 -7.91
N LYS A 27 -11.13 2.89 -9.06
CA LYS A 27 -9.68 2.94 -9.30
C LYS A 27 -9.39 3.38 -10.71
N CYS A 28 -8.31 4.12 -10.88
CA CYS A 28 -7.76 4.40 -12.19
C CYS A 28 -6.22 4.47 -12.14
N PRO A 29 -5.53 4.15 -13.24
CA PRO A 29 -4.10 4.39 -13.36
C PRO A 29 -3.81 5.88 -13.32
N ALA A 30 -2.57 6.22 -12.96
CA ALA A 30 -2.13 7.61 -13.04
C ALA A 30 -2.03 8.09 -14.50
N PRO A 31 -2.23 9.42 -14.75
CA PRO A 31 -1.90 10.04 -16.02
C PRO A 31 -0.45 9.76 -16.44
N ALA A 32 -0.16 9.74 -17.75
CA ALA A 32 1.12 9.32 -18.29
C ALA A 32 2.34 10.04 -17.71
N ASP A 33 2.22 11.32 -17.40
CA ASP A 33 3.26 12.15 -16.79
C ASP A 33 3.50 11.83 -15.30
N LEU A 34 2.48 11.33 -14.58
CA LEU A 34 2.57 10.91 -13.18
C LEU A 34 2.77 9.39 -13.01
N ALA A 35 2.57 8.60 -14.04
CA ALA A 35 2.71 7.14 -13.99
C ALA A 35 4.10 6.64 -13.51
N PRO A 36 5.22 7.36 -13.73
CA PRO A 36 6.49 7.00 -13.10
C PRO A 36 6.50 7.10 -11.57
N TYR A 37 5.63 7.91 -10.97
CA TYR A 37 5.63 8.26 -9.54
C TYR A 37 4.43 7.70 -8.78
N VAL A 38 3.29 7.56 -9.45
CA VAL A 38 2.00 7.15 -8.88
C VAL A 38 1.57 5.84 -9.52
N GLU A 39 1.30 4.84 -8.70
CA GLU A 39 0.81 3.52 -9.16
C GLU A 39 -0.66 3.61 -9.61
N GLU A 40 -1.52 4.14 -8.72
CA GLU A 40 -2.94 4.28 -8.98
C GLU A 40 -3.58 5.34 -8.08
N PHE A 41 -4.69 5.90 -8.53
CA PHE A 41 -5.66 6.61 -7.70
C PHE A 41 -6.80 5.65 -7.34
N TRP A 42 -7.32 5.79 -6.13
CA TRP A 42 -8.37 4.92 -5.62
C TRP A 42 -9.35 5.68 -4.71
N GLN A 43 -10.59 5.19 -4.65
CA GLN A 43 -11.63 5.69 -3.77
C GLN A 43 -12.44 4.55 -3.20
N TYR A 44 -12.82 4.67 -1.94
CA TYR A 44 -13.76 3.79 -1.25
C TYR A 44 -14.90 4.62 -0.71
N LYS A 45 -16.11 4.09 -0.84
CA LYS A 45 -17.33 4.64 -0.24
C LYS A 45 -18.12 3.51 0.38
N VAL A 46 -18.39 3.60 1.69
CA VAL A 46 -19.22 2.62 2.41
C VAL A 46 -20.68 2.88 2.06
N SER A 47 -21.45 1.83 1.73
CA SER A 47 -22.87 1.94 1.42
C SER A 47 -23.69 2.19 2.69
N GLN A 48 -24.93 2.62 2.47
CA GLN A 48 -25.88 2.92 3.55
C GLN A 48 -26.28 1.74 4.44
N SER A 49 -25.87 0.51 4.08
CA SER A 49 -26.18 -0.69 4.86
C SER A 49 -25.21 -0.98 6.01
N LEU A 50 -24.12 -0.22 6.11
CA LEU A 50 -23.08 -0.43 7.13
C LEU A 50 -22.75 0.90 7.83
N ASP A 51 -22.81 0.95 9.15
CA ASP A 51 -22.42 2.13 9.93
C ASP A 51 -20.92 2.42 9.79
N TYR A 52 -20.11 1.41 9.77
CA TYR A 52 -18.66 1.48 9.54
C TYR A 52 -18.10 0.16 9.01
N MET A 53 -16.97 0.24 8.34
CA MET A 53 -16.21 -0.91 7.88
C MET A 53 -14.75 -0.81 8.35
N PRO A 54 -14.28 -1.76 9.14
CA PRO A 54 -12.85 -1.85 9.45
C PRO A 54 -12.10 -2.45 8.27
N MET A 55 -10.96 -1.85 7.93
CA MET A 55 -10.10 -2.34 6.86
C MET A 55 -8.68 -2.51 7.38
N GLN A 56 -8.09 -3.65 7.07
CA GLN A 56 -6.66 -3.87 7.33
C GLN A 56 -5.82 -3.35 6.17
N VAL A 57 -4.80 -2.57 6.49
CA VAL A 57 -3.80 -2.13 5.54
C VAL A 57 -2.62 -3.12 5.59
N PHE A 58 -2.41 -3.86 4.52
CA PHE A 58 -1.27 -4.79 4.45
C PHE A 58 0.03 -4.06 4.09
N PRO A 59 1.14 -4.46 4.70
CA PRO A 59 2.45 -3.94 4.34
C PRO A 59 2.74 -4.09 2.86
N SER A 60 3.06 -2.99 2.20
CA SER A 60 3.32 -2.97 0.76
C SER A 60 4.66 -2.34 0.39
N GLY A 61 5.37 -1.73 1.35
CA GLY A 61 6.55 -0.92 1.07
C GLY A 61 6.25 0.37 0.31
N CYS A 62 4.96 0.65 0.02
CA CYS A 62 4.53 1.88 -0.66
C CYS A 62 4.19 2.98 0.34
N VAL A 63 4.29 4.20 -0.14
CA VAL A 63 3.68 5.38 0.50
C VAL A 63 2.31 5.63 -0.11
N SER A 64 1.35 6.07 0.69
CA SER A 64 0.02 6.45 0.20
C SER A 64 -0.39 7.80 0.74
N LEU A 65 -0.90 8.65 -0.14
CA LEU A 65 -1.64 9.85 0.22
C LEU A 65 -3.11 9.48 0.37
N ARG A 66 -3.75 9.92 1.44
CA ARG A 66 -5.13 9.59 1.73
C ARG A 66 -5.88 10.81 2.22
N PHE A 67 -7.08 11.00 1.70
CA PHE A 67 -8.05 12.02 2.08
C PHE A 67 -9.29 11.32 2.64
N ASN A 68 -9.63 11.59 3.88
CA ASN A 68 -10.89 11.20 4.50
C ASN A 68 -11.84 12.39 4.33
N ILE A 69 -12.75 12.28 3.38
CA ILE A 69 -13.75 13.32 3.08
C ILE A 69 -14.98 13.00 3.92
N MET A 70 -15.22 13.81 4.92
CA MET A 70 -16.27 13.66 5.93
C MET A 70 -17.33 14.75 5.74
N PRO A 71 -18.51 14.65 6.34
CA PRO A 71 -19.61 15.61 6.14
C PRO A 71 -19.29 17.09 6.44
N ARG A 72 -18.24 17.38 7.19
CA ARG A 72 -17.91 18.77 7.59
C ARG A 72 -16.44 19.15 7.40
N ARG A 73 -15.60 18.21 6.99
CA ARG A 73 -14.15 18.44 6.84
C ARG A 73 -13.48 17.37 5.99
N VAL A 74 -12.31 17.69 5.52
CA VAL A 74 -11.36 16.72 4.97
C VAL A 74 -10.19 16.59 5.93
N ASP A 75 -9.69 15.36 6.09
CA ASP A 75 -8.48 15.03 6.84
C ASP A 75 -7.52 14.34 5.88
N SER A 76 -6.39 14.94 5.61
CA SER A 76 -5.41 14.44 4.67
C SER A 76 -4.15 13.93 5.36
N VAL A 77 -3.71 12.73 4.98
CA VAL A 77 -2.61 12.04 5.64
C VAL A 77 -1.70 11.32 4.65
N ILE A 78 -0.43 11.21 5.03
CA ILE A 78 0.55 10.32 4.41
C ILE A 78 0.69 9.07 5.28
N TYR A 79 0.53 7.91 4.66
CA TYR A 79 0.95 6.64 5.23
C TYR A 79 2.30 6.28 4.65
N GLY A 80 3.30 6.17 5.53
CA GLY A 80 4.63 5.74 5.15
C GLY A 80 4.72 4.24 4.83
N PRO A 81 5.90 3.78 4.39
CA PRO A 81 6.13 2.37 4.13
C PRO A 81 5.94 1.55 5.41
N SER A 82 5.08 0.54 5.35
CA SER A 82 4.74 -0.29 6.50
C SER A 82 5.49 -1.62 6.48
N THR A 83 5.98 -2.05 7.65
CA THR A 83 6.71 -3.30 7.85
C THR A 83 5.88 -4.39 8.52
N ASN A 84 4.71 -4.04 9.03
CA ASN A 84 3.84 -4.93 9.80
C ASN A 84 2.36 -4.60 9.60
N ASN A 85 1.49 -5.46 10.14
CA ASN A 85 0.04 -5.36 10.00
C ASN A 85 -0.65 -4.43 11.02
N ARG A 86 0.08 -3.56 11.70
CA ARG A 86 -0.50 -2.71 12.76
C ARG A 86 -1.37 -1.59 12.22
N MET A 87 -1.21 -1.22 10.96
CA MET A 87 -2.05 -0.19 10.34
C MET A 87 -3.45 -0.72 10.06
N LYS A 88 -4.42 -0.17 10.77
CA LYS A 88 -5.85 -0.42 10.58
C LYS A 88 -6.52 0.89 10.19
N ALA A 89 -7.55 0.81 9.36
CA ALA A 89 -8.36 1.94 8.96
C ALA A 89 -9.83 1.64 9.23
N LEU A 90 -10.55 2.64 9.71
CA LEU A 90 -12.01 2.60 9.81
C LEU A 90 -12.60 3.48 8.72
N PHE A 91 -13.63 2.97 8.05
CA PHE A 91 -14.40 3.67 7.04
C PHE A 91 -15.83 3.78 7.56
N PHE A 92 -16.36 5.00 7.63
CA PHE A 92 -17.71 5.25 8.09
C PHE A 92 -18.65 5.48 6.89
N GLN A 93 -19.93 5.23 7.08
CA GLN A 93 -20.94 5.27 6.05
C GLN A 93 -20.95 6.55 5.21
N GLU A 94 -20.83 7.70 5.84
CA GLU A 94 -20.89 8.99 5.15
C GLU A 94 -19.55 9.46 4.58
N TRP A 95 -18.51 8.65 4.75
CA TRP A 95 -17.17 9.04 4.34
C TRP A 95 -16.86 8.58 2.93
N VAL A 96 -16.23 9.47 2.19
CA VAL A 96 -15.47 9.09 1.02
C VAL A 96 -14.00 9.05 1.39
N VAL A 97 -13.36 7.91 1.18
CA VAL A 97 -11.92 7.78 1.39
C VAL A 97 -11.27 7.71 0.02
N PHE A 98 -10.55 8.76 -0.32
CA PHE A 98 -9.87 8.92 -1.59
C PHE A 98 -8.37 8.94 -1.40
N GLY A 99 -7.59 8.52 -2.41
CA GLY A 99 -6.14 8.60 -2.29
C GLY A 99 -5.37 8.16 -3.52
N ALA A 100 -4.06 8.29 -3.39
CA ALA A 100 -3.09 7.82 -4.36
C ALA A 100 -2.05 6.94 -3.70
N THR A 101 -1.59 5.92 -4.43
CA THR A 101 -0.42 5.13 -4.03
C THR A 101 0.77 5.56 -4.84
N LEU A 102 1.81 5.89 -4.14
CA LEU A 102 3.08 6.24 -4.76
C LEU A 102 3.87 4.97 -5.06
N ARG A 103 4.59 4.97 -6.16
CA ARG A 103 5.55 3.92 -6.46
C ARG A 103 6.67 3.95 -5.44
N PRO A 104 7.05 2.80 -4.86
CA PRO A 104 8.03 2.78 -3.78
C PRO A 104 9.40 3.35 -4.21
N ASP A 105 9.82 3.09 -5.46
CA ASP A 105 11.08 3.56 -6.01
C ASP A 105 11.12 5.06 -6.32
N ARG A 106 9.99 5.75 -6.28
CA ARG A 106 9.84 7.16 -6.64
C ARG A 106 9.20 8.05 -5.57
N ALA A 107 8.68 7.45 -4.49
CA ALA A 107 8.00 8.20 -3.43
C ALA A 107 8.92 9.23 -2.76
N TYR A 108 10.21 8.90 -2.57
CA TYR A 108 11.23 9.83 -2.07
C TYR A 108 11.32 11.10 -2.94
N HIS A 109 11.37 10.93 -4.27
CA HIS A 109 11.46 12.05 -5.21
C HIS A 109 10.24 12.97 -5.11
N LEU A 110 9.04 12.40 -4.97
CA LEU A 110 7.82 13.18 -4.83
C LEU A 110 7.74 13.92 -3.50
N LEU A 111 8.14 13.28 -2.41
CA LEU A 111 7.98 13.83 -1.05
C LEU A 111 9.15 14.72 -0.62
N GLY A 112 10.33 14.55 -1.23
CA GLY A 112 11.54 15.32 -0.92
C GLY A 112 12.14 15.05 0.46
N LEU A 113 11.83 13.90 1.08
CA LEU A 113 12.30 13.55 2.42
C LEU A 113 12.66 12.06 2.53
N THR A 114 13.51 11.75 3.51
CA THR A 114 13.95 10.37 3.76
C THR A 114 12.78 9.52 4.23
N LEU A 115 12.41 8.50 3.46
CA LEU A 115 11.26 7.64 3.78
C LEU A 115 11.43 6.83 5.06
N ALA A 116 12.66 6.69 5.58
CA ALA A 116 12.92 6.07 6.88
C ALA A 116 12.21 6.81 8.03
N GLU A 117 12.04 8.13 7.91
CA GLU A 117 11.34 8.96 8.88
C GLU A 117 9.81 8.74 8.86
N LEU A 118 9.30 8.18 7.77
CA LEU A 118 7.87 7.86 7.61
C LEU A 118 7.55 6.40 7.91
N ARG A 119 8.55 5.56 8.18
CA ARG A 119 8.32 4.12 8.36
C ARG A 119 7.36 3.82 9.49
N ASP A 120 6.32 3.05 9.18
CA ASP A 120 5.25 2.67 10.11
C ASP A 120 4.49 3.86 10.73
N LEU A 121 4.55 5.05 10.11
CA LEU A 121 3.88 6.26 10.57
C LEU A 121 2.72 6.68 9.68
N ARG A 122 1.77 7.37 10.32
CA ARG A 122 0.70 8.16 9.70
C ARG A 122 0.92 9.62 10.10
N ILE A 123 1.12 10.50 9.15
CA ILE A 123 1.45 11.91 9.39
C ILE A 123 0.50 12.77 8.56
N ASN A 124 0.03 13.88 9.14
CA ASN A 124 -0.84 14.82 8.43
C ASN A 124 -0.08 15.49 7.27
N LEU A 125 -0.79 15.73 6.18
CA LEU A 125 -0.21 16.30 4.95
C LEU A 125 0.30 17.72 5.15
N ASP A 126 -0.33 18.49 6.04
CA ASP A 126 0.05 19.86 6.40
C ASP A 126 1.45 19.96 7.03
N CYS A 127 1.94 18.90 7.68
CA CYS A 127 3.32 18.84 8.18
C CYS A 127 4.37 18.97 7.06
N PHE A 128 4.02 18.62 5.82
CA PHE A 128 4.92 18.68 4.66
C PHE A 128 4.69 19.91 3.79
N TRP A 129 3.43 20.25 3.56
CA TRP A 129 3.04 21.35 2.65
C TRP A 129 1.95 22.23 3.27
N PRO A 130 2.25 22.93 4.40
CA PRO A 130 1.23 23.65 5.17
C PRO A 130 0.48 24.72 4.37
N ARG A 131 1.16 25.34 3.38
CA ARG A 131 0.56 26.37 2.52
C ARG A 131 -0.30 25.82 1.38
N LEU A 132 -0.18 24.55 1.06
CA LEU A 132 -0.87 23.91 -0.06
C LEU A 132 -1.99 22.96 0.40
N THR A 133 -1.91 22.47 1.63
CA THR A 133 -2.80 21.44 2.13
C THR A 133 -4.20 22.00 2.41
N GLY A 134 -4.32 23.17 3.05
CA GLY A 134 -5.61 23.80 3.34
C GLY A 134 -6.43 24.00 2.07
N ASP A 135 -5.87 24.66 1.08
CA ASP A 135 -6.53 24.90 -0.22
C ASP A 135 -6.91 23.57 -0.88
N LEU A 136 -6.07 22.54 -0.76
CA LEU A 136 -6.33 21.23 -1.35
C LEU A 136 -7.48 20.50 -0.62
N GLU A 137 -7.53 20.59 0.71
CA GLU A 137 -8.61 19.99 1.51
C GLU A 137 -9.95 20.67 1.25
N ASP A 138 -9.97 22.01 1.17
CA ASP A 138 -11.17 22.79 0.84
C ASP A 138 -11.70 22.43 -0.55
N GLN A 139 -10.83 22.42 -1.56
CA GLN A 139 -11.21 22.02 -2.91
C GLN A 139 -11.64 20.55 -2.97
N MET A 140 -10.97 19.65 -2.20
CA MET A 140 -11.34 18.23 -2.14
C MET A 140 -12.72 18.03 -1.51
N TYR A 141 -13.09 18.87 -0.54
CA TYR A 141 -14.42 18.87 0.07
C TYR A 141 -15.51 19.23 -0.93
N GLU A 142 -15.27 20.19 -1.81
CA GLU A 142 -16.21 20.68 -2.82
C GLU A 142 -16.38 19.73 -4.02
N THR A 143 -15.55 18.67 -4.13
CA THR A 143 -15.63 17.72 -5.26
C THR A 143 -16.65 16.62 -5.04
N ASP A 144 -17.50 16.37 -6.01
CA ASP A 144 -18.53 15.31 -5.96
C ASP A 144 -18.08 13.99 -6.62
N THR A 145 -17.23 14.06 -7.63
CA THR A 145 -16.89 12.91 -8.46
C THR A 145 -15.48 12.41 -8.25
N PHE A 146 -15.28 11.10 -8.44
CA PHE A 146 -13.95 10.48 -8.41
C PHE A 146 -12.99 11.15 -9.41
N LYS A 147 -13.47 11.49 -10.62
CA LYS A 147 -12.64 12.12 -11.64
C LYS A 147 -12.12 13.48 -11.20
N GLN A 148 -12.98 14.35 -10.65
CA GLN A 148 -12.57 15.66 -10.13
C GLN A 148 -11.51 15.54 -9.05
N ARG A 149 -11.65 14.58 -8.13
CA ARG A 149 -10.64 14.30 -7.08
C ARG A 149 -9.31 13.86 -7.66
N VAL A 150 -9.34 13.00 -8.69
CA VAL A 150 -8.12 12.58 -9.39
C VAL A 150 -7.43 13.77 -10.06
N ASP A 151 -8.18 14.60 -10.80
CA ASP A 151 -7.63 15.76 -11.50
C ASP A 151 -7.02 16.78 -10.52
N LEU A 152 -7.68 17.00 -9.37
CA LEU A 152 -7.22 17.87 -8.31
C LEU A 152 -5.91 17.36 -7.67
N LEU A 153 -5.88 16.10 -7.25
CA LEU A 153 -4.70 15.51 -6.63
C LEU A 153 -3.54 15.39 -7.63
N ALA A 154 -3.82 15.07 -8.89
CA ALA A 154 -2.81 15.06 -9.95
C ALA A 154 -2.17 16.45 -10.15
N THR A 155 -2.98 17.51 -10.11
CA THR A 155 -2.49 18.90 -10.21
C THR A 155 -1.60 19.26 -9.02
N PHE A 156 -2.00 18.88 -7.80
CA PHE A 156 -1.18 19.04 -6.60
C PHE A 156 0.16 18.29 -6.73
N LEU A 157 0.11 17.03 -7.12
CA LEU A 157 1.32 16.20 -7.27
C LEU A 157 2.30 16.78 -8.30
N ARG A 158 1.81 17.35 -9.40
CA ARG A 158 2.65 18.07 -10.38
C ARG A 158 3.35 19.30 -9.81
N LYS A 159 2.70 20.00 -8.88
CA LYS A 159 3.31 21.16 -8.20
C LYS A 159 4.45 20.72 -7.29
N VAL A 160 4.24 19.70 -6.48
CA VAL A 160 5.25 19.23 -5.52
C VAL A 160 6.40 18.46 -6.19
N LEU A 161 6.13 17.77 -7.30
CA LEU A 161 7.14 17.02 -8.05
C LEU A 161 8.27 17.91 -8.61
N ARG A 162 7.95 19.11 -9.04
CA ARG A 162 8.93 20.04 -9.67
C ARG A 162 10.04 20.49 -8.72
N ALA A 163 9.89 20.30 -7.44
CA ALA A 163 10.80 20.82 -6.41
C ALA A 163 11.90 19.82 -5.99
N ASN A 164 11.85 18.55 -6.41
CA ASN A 164 12.64 17.49 -5.80
C ASN A 164 13.64 16.80 -6.74
N THR A 165 14.67 16.21 -6.13
CA THR A 165 15.78 15.53 -6.83
C THR A 165 15.46 14.07 -7.15
N GLU A 166 15.77 13.60 -8.34
CA GLU A 166 15.62 12.21 -8.78
C GLU A 166 16.42 11.23 -7.88
N PRO A 167 15.91 10.02 -7.59
CA PRO A 167 16.68 8.97 -6.96
C PRO A 167 17.88 8.56 -7.81
N SER A 168 18.94 8.06 -7.17
CA SER A 168 20.12 7.61 -7.93
C SER A 168 19.80 6.46 -8.87
N THR A 169 20.43 6.44 -10.03
CA THR A 169 20.29 5.37 -11.03
C THR A 169 20.66 4.00 -10.43
N ASP A 170 21.71 3.95 -9.58
CA ASP A 170 22.12 2.73 -8.90
C ASP A 170 21.02 2.15 -8.01
N PHE A 171 20.31 3.03 -7.28
CA PHE A 171 19.18 2.59 -6.48
C PHE A 171 18.05 2.04 -7.35
N LEU A 172 17.69 2.74 -8.41
CA LEU A 172 16.61 2.30 -9.30
C LEU A 172 16.91 0.94 -9.93
N ASN A 173 18.14 0.75 -10.42
CA ASN A 173 18.58 -0.51 -11.01
C ASN A 173 18.58 -1.65 -9.98
N THR A 174 19.14 -1.42 -8.77
CA THR A 174 19.14 -2.43 -7.70
C THR A 174 17.74 -2.77 -7.20
N PHE A 175 16.84 -1.79 -7.16
CA PHE A 175 15.45 -2.03 -6.77
C PHE A 175 14.70 -2.86 -7.83
N GLN A 176 14.88 -2.59 -9.11
CA GLN A 176 14.30 -3.38 -10.21
C GLN A 176 14.82 -4.83 -10.20
N ASP A 177 16.10 -5.02 -9.92
CA ASP A 177 16.68 -6.36 -9.79
C ASP A 177 16.06 -7.11 -8.59
N LEU A 178 15.91 -6.44 -7.45
CA LEU A 178 15.23 -7.01 -6.28
C LEU A 178 13.77 -7.40 -6.59
N LEU A 179 13.04 -6.57 -7.32
CA LEU A 179 11.67 -6.89 -7.74
C LEU A 179 11.59 -8.16 -8.58
N SER A 180 12.57 -8.34 -9.49
CA SER A 180 12.61 -9.50 -10.39
C SER A 180 13.09 -10.79 -9.70
N SER A 181 13.86 -10.66 -8.62
CA SER A 181 14.47 -11.79 -7.88
C SER A 181 13.76 -12.15 -6.57
N ALA A 182 12.75 -11.37 -6.15
CA ALA A 182 12.09 -11.53 -4.84
C ALA A 182 11.53 -12.94 -4.58
N SER A 183 11.15 -13.68 -5.63
CA SER A 183 10.70 -15.07 -5.54
C SER A 183 11.86 -16.09 -5.51
N ARG A 184 13.11 -15.68 -5.73
CA ARG A 184 14.28 -16.59 -5.81
C ARG A 184 15.13 -16.60 -4.56
N SER A 185 14.91 -15.68 -3.62
CA SER A 185 15.73 -15.52 -2.40
C SER A 185 17.23 -15.38 -2.72
N ASP A 186 17.55 -14.56 -3.74
CA ASP A 186 18.93 -14.29 -4.14
C ASP A 186 19.72 -13.63 -2.99
N ASP A 187 21.01 -13.94 -2.93
CA ASP A 187 21.89 -13.26 -1.98
C ASP A 187 22.05 -11.78 -2.35
N LEU A 188 21.68 -10.90 -1.43
CA LEU A 188 21.79 -9.44 -1.60
C LEU A 188 23.23 -9.00 -1.93
N SER A 189 24.25 -9.80 -1.54
CA SER A 189 25.65 -9.53 -1.89
C SER A 189 25.90 -9.72 -3.38
N LEU A 190 25.20 -10.66 -4.04
CA LEU A 190 25.29 -10.86 -5.47
C LEU A 190 24.60 -9.71 -6.23
N THR A 191 23.45 -9.25 -5.74
CA THR A 191 22.79 -8.07 -6.30
C THR A 191 23.69 -6.84 -6.21
N ALA A 192 24.29 -6.57 -5.04
CA ALA A 192 25.20 -5.45 -4.88
C ALA A 192 26.44 -5.55 -5.81
N LYS A 193 27.04 -6.74 -5.95
CA LYS A 193 28.15 -6.99 -6.89
C LYS A 193 27.76 -6.76 -8.34
N ARG A 194 26.58 -7.24 -8.75
CA ARG A 194 26.05 -7.07 -10.11
C ARG A 194 25.94 -5.60 -10.51
N HIS A 195 25.57 -4.75 -9.57
CA HIS A 195 25.45 -3.31 -9.76
C HIS A 195 26.72 -2.51 -9.33
N GLN A 196 27.82 -3.19 -9.06
CA GLN A 196 29.13 -2.59 -8.70
C GLN A 196 29.07 -1.62 -7.50
N ILE A 197 28.15 -1.86 -6.57
CA ILE A 197 28.04 -1.11 -5.32
C ILE A 197 28.34 -1.98 -4.10
N SER A 198 28.72 -1.34 -2.99
CA SER A 198 28.89 -2.07 -1.73
C SER A 198 27.52 -2.41 -1.10
N CYS A 199 27.44 -3.51 -0.33
CA CYS A 199 26.26 -3.81 0.48
C CYS A 199 25.87 -2.67 1.43
N ARG A 200 26.84 -1.90 1.91
CA ARG A 200 26.63 -0.71 2.74
C ARG A 200 25.94 0.38 1.96
N THR A 201 26.40 0.67 0.74
CA THR A 201 25.78 1.65 -0.15
C THR A 201 24.34 1.24 -0.51
N MET A 202 24.12 -0.02 -0.88
CA MET A 202 22.80 -0.55 -1.16
C MET A 202 21.84 -0.39 0.03
N ARG A 203 22.27 -0.76 1.26
CA ARG A 203 21.47 -0.57 2.47
C ARG A 203 21.12 0.89 2.71
N ARG A 204 22.11 1.80 2.55
CA ARG A 204 21.88 3.26 2.69
C ARG A 204 20.84 3.77 1.72
N HIS A 205 20.94 3.42 0.44
CA HIS A 205 19.98 3.82 -0.59
C HIS A 205 18.58 3.29 -0.28
N PHE A 206 18.45 2.04 0.10
CA PHE A 206 17.16 1.45 0.45
C PHE A 206 16.53 2.12 1.67
N HIS A 207 17.29 2.42 2.71
CA HIS A 207 16.77 3.17 3.86
C HIS A 207 16.37 4.60 3.49
N GLN A 208 17.16 5.28 2.68
CA GLN A 208 16.88 6.64 2.25
C GLN A 208 15.62 6.71 1.35
N TYR A 209 15.62 5.89 0.29
CA TYR A 209 14.61 6.00 -0.78
C TYR A 209 13.35 5.16 -0.56
N LEU A 210 13.41 4.10 0.26
CA LEU A 210 12.27 3.24 0.57
C LEU A 210 11.86 3.27 2.04
N GLY A 211 12.69 3.78 2.93
CA GLY A 211 12.48 3.66 4.38
C GLY A 211 12.66 2.25 4.94
N LEU A 212 12.97 1.27 4.10
CA LEU A 212 13.13 -0.14 4.45
C LEU A 212 14.51 -0.63 4.01
N GLY A 213 15.11 -1.54 4.78
CA GLY A 213 16.31 -2.23 4.33
C GLY A 213 16.00 -3.22 3.19
N PRO A 214 17.01 -3.58 2.35
CA PRO A 214 16.82 -4.52 1.24
C PRO A 214 16.17 -5.83 1.67
N LYS A 215 16.61 -6.41 2.79
CA LYS A 215 16.05 -7.68 3.32
C LYS A 215 14.59 -7.54 3.79
N GLN A 216 14.24 -6.39 4.37
CA GLN A 216 12.86 -6.11 4.75
C GLN A 216 11.97 -5.97 3.51
N MET A 217 12.46 -5.25 2.49
CA MET A 217 11.73 -5.10 1.24
C MET A 217 11.54 -6.43 0.52
N GLU A 218 12.58 -7.28 0.47
CA GLU A 218 12.50 -8.64 -0.07
C GLU A 218 11.39 -9.46 0.62
N ARG A 219 11.34 -9.42 1.97
CA ARG A 219 10.28 -10.09 2.74
C ARG A 219 8.88 -9.57 2.38
N VAL A 220 8.71 -8.26 2.29
CA VAL A 220 7.43 -7.64 1.88
C VAL A 220 7.04 -8.09 0.48
N LEU A 221 7.98 -8.06 -0.48
CA LEU A 221 7.74 -8.48 -1.86
C LEU A 221 7.33 -9.94 -1.97
N ARG A 222 8.01 -10.84 -1.23
CA ARG A 222 7.72 -12.27 -1.19
C ARG A 222 6.33 -12.55 -0.65
N VAL A 223 5.96 -11.92 0.47
CA VAL A 223 4.61 -12.04 1.04
C VAL A 223 3.56 -11.46 0.11
N GLN A 224 3.83 -10.33 -0.53
CA GLN A 224 2.95 -9.74 -1.54
C GLN A 224 2.75 -10.67 -2.75
N GLY A 225 3.80 -11.37 -3.19
CA GLY A 225 3.72 -12.40 -4.22
C GLY A 225 2.80 -13.56 -3.81
N THR A 226 2.99 -14.06 -2.59
CA THR A 226 2.16 -15.11 -1.98
C THR A 226 0.69 -14.69 -1.87
N MET A 227 0.41 -13.46 -1.42
CA MET A 227 -0.96 -12.92 -1.35
C MET A 227 -1.61 -12.89 -2.74
N ARG A 228 -0.93 -12.37 -3.76
CA ARG A 228 -1.44 -12.35 -5.14
C ARG A 228 -1.77 -13.76 -5.65
N HIS A 229 -0.93 -14.73 -5.32
CA HIS A 229 -1.17 -16.13 -5.70
C HIS A 229 -2.43 -16.67 -5.00
N LEU A 230 -2.53 -16.49 -3.69
CA LEU A 230 -3.71 -16.94 -2.90
C LEU A 230 -5.01 -16.25 -3.34
N ILE A 231 -4.95 -15.00 -3.79
CA ILE A 231 -6.11 -14.29 -4.36
C ILE A 231 -6.58 -14.98 -5.65
N LYS A 232 -5.65 -15.34 -6.53
CA LYS A 232 -5.99 -15.99 -7.80
C LYS A 232 -6.39 -17.45 -7.64
N SER A 233 -5.81 -18.15 -6.69
CA SER A 233 -5.94 -19.59 -6.50
C SER A 233 -5.95 -19.95 -5.00
N PRO A 234 -7.09 -19.74 -4.30
CA PRO A 234 -7.17 -19.91 -2.85
C PRO A 234 -6.95 -21.35 -2.34
N THR A 235 -7.12 -22.34 -3.22
CA THR A 235 -7.07 -23.78 -2.88
C THR A 235 -5.70 -24.43 -3.08
N ASN A 236 -4.69 -23.67 -3.49
CA ASN A 236 -3.37 -24.22 -3.77
C ASN A 236 -2.69 -24.81 -2.52
N SER A 237 -1.86 -25.83 -2.76
CA SER A 237 -1.01 -26.40 -1.72
C SER A 237 -0.02 -25.38 -1.17
N LEU A 238 -0.01 -25.17 0.14
CA LEU A 238 0.95 -24.27 0.78
C LEU A 238 2.41 -24.76 0.64
N SER A 239 2.61 -26.07 0.47
CA SER A 239 3.94 -26.64 0.23
C SER A 239 4.47 -26.23 -1.15
N ALA A 240 3.66 -26.36 -2.21
CA ALA A 240 4.03 -25.88 -3.55
C ALA A 240 4.26 -24.36 -3.51
N LEU A 241 3.36 -23.61 -2.89
CA LEU A 241 3.44 -22.17 -2.78
C LEU A 241 4.72 -21.69 -2.05
N SER A 242 5.18 -22.44 -1.03
CA SER A 242 6.43 -22.10 -0.34
C SER A 242 7.64 -22.20 -1.27
N HIS A 243 7.71 -23.22 -2.08
CA HIS A 243 8.77 -23.37 -3.06
C HIS A 243 8.74 -22.29 -4.16
N ASP A 244 7.54 -22.02 -4.71
CA ASP A 244 7.35 -21.05 -5.79
C ASP A 244 7.71 -19.61 -5.39
N HIS A 245 7.60 -19.29 -4.10
CA HIS A 245 7.89 -17.96 -3.55
C HIS A 245 9.19 -17.87 -2.73
N GLY A 246 10.10 -18.84 -2.86
CA GLY A 246 11.44 -18.78 -2.27
C GLY A 246 11.47 -18.90 -0.74
N TYR A 247 10.51 -19.61 -0.15
CA TYR A 247 10.59 -20.00 1.26
C TYR A 247 11.31 -21.36 1.39
N SER A 248 12.03 -21.57 2.49
CA SER A 248 12.69 -22.85 2.75
C SER A 248 11.69 -24.02 2.91
N ASP A 249 10.55 -23.72 3.50
CA ASP A 249 9.49 -24.68 3.79
C ASP A 249 8.16 -23.98 4.09
N GLN A 250 7.08 -24.77 4.26
CA GLN A 250 5.74 -24.27 4.60
C GLN A 250 5.69 -23.57 5.97
N SER A 251 6.53 -23.96 6.93
CA SER A 251 6.56 -23.34 8.26
C SER A 251 7.17 -21.95 8.20
N HIS A 252 8.22 -21.76 7.40
CA HIS A 252 8.82 -20.47 7.10
C HIS A 252 7.79 -19.54 6.43
N LEU A 253 7.12 -20.02 5.37
CA LEU A 253 6.04 -19.27 4.72
C LEU A 253 4.97 -18.85 5.74
N THR A 254 4.46 -19.79 6.55
CA THR A 254 3.38 -19.52 7.50
C THR A 254 3.78 -18.48 8.54
N ARG A 255 5.01 -18.56 9.06
CA ARG A 255 5.55 -17.63 10.05
C ARG A 255 5.72 -16.22 9.45
N GLU A 256 6.43 -16.11 8.33
CA GLU A 256 6.70 -14.81 7.69
C GLU A 256 5.40 -14.15 7.21
N PHE A 257 4.48 -14.91 6.65
CA PHE A 257 3.17 -14.41 6.23
C PHE A 257 2.35 -13.90 7.42
N ARG A 258 2.35 -14.63 8.55
CA ARG A 258 1.64 -14.20 9.78
C ARG A 258 2.27 -12.95 10.38
N ASP A 259 3.60 -12.84 10.41
CA ASP A 259 4.31 -11.67 10.92
C ASP A 259 3.93 -10.39 10.16
N ILE A 260 3.83 -10.47 8.83
CA ILE A 260 3.58 -9.33 7.96
C ILE A 260 2.09 -9.07 7.77
N VAL A 261 1.28 -10.11 7.55
CA VAL A 261 -0.16 -9.99 7.22
C VAL A 261 -1.04 -10.04 8.47
N GLY A 262 -0.57 -10.66 9.57
CA GLY A 262 -1.35 -10.89 10.79
C GLY A 262 -2.29 -12.08 10.73
N LEU A 263 -2.38 -12.75 9.59
CA LEU A 263 -3.21 -13.93 9.36
C LEU A 263 -2.35 -15.10 8.86
N SER A 264 -2.77 -16.33 9.12
CA SER A 264 -2.14 -17.46 8.44
C SER A 264 -2.52 -17.48 6.95
N PRO A 265 -1.68 -18.03 6.05
CA PRO A 265 -2.00 -18.16 4.63
C PRO A 265 -3.34 -18.88 4.39
N LYS A 266 -3.64 -19.93 5.14
CA LYS A 266 -4.93 -20.66 5.06
C LYS A 266 -6.12 -19.77 5.41
N ARG A 267 -6.00 -18.98 6.50
CA ARG A 267 -7.07 -18.07 6.91
C ARG A 267 -7.27 -16.96 5.87
N PHE A 268 -6.19 -16.40 5.36
CA PHE A 268 -6.22 -15.41 4.29
C PHE A 268 -6.92 -15.98 3.03
N ALA A 269 -6.51 -17.17 2.56
CA ALA A 269 -7.11 -17.83 1.41
C ALA A 269 -8.61 -18.13 1.61
N SER A 270 -9.00 -18.57 2.81
CA SER A 270 -10.42 -18.78 3.15
C SER A 270 -11.24 -17.49 3.07
N LEU A 271 -10.69 -16.37 3.54
CA LEU A 271 -11.37 -15.08 3.48
C LEU A 271 -11.52 -14.60 2.03
N VAL A 272 -10.47 -14.74 1.24
CA VAL A 272 -10.51 -14.41 -0.20
C VAL A 272 -11.51 -15.27 -0.96
N GLY A 273 -11.50 -16.58 -0.75
CA GLY A 273 -12.44 -17.50 -1.39
C GLY A 273 -13.90 -17.15 -1.10
N LYS A 274 -14.21 -16.83 0.13
CA LYS A 274 -15.55 -16.37 0.53
C LYS A 274 -15.93 -15.01 -0.09
N ALA A 275 -14.99 -14.08 -0.24
CA ALA A 275 -15.25 -12.80 -0.90
C ALA A 275 -15.59 -12.99 -2.39
N HIS A 276 -14.97 -13.95 -3.08
CA HIS A 276 -15.28 -14.29 -4.46
C HIS A 276 -16.67 -14.94 -4.62
N ASP A 277 -17.12 -15.70 -3.64
CA ASP A 277 -18.39 -16.44 -3.69
C ASP A 277 -19.62 -15.57 -3.38
N LYS A 278 -19.46 -14.28 -3.11
CA LYS A 278 -20.52 -13.32 -2.76
C LYS A 278 -21.47 -13.78 -1.63
N THR A 279 -21.10 -14.85 -0.91
CA THR A 279 -21.95 -15.52 0.09
C THR A 279 -21.80 -14.96 1.50
N LEU A 280 -21.07 -13.84 1.67
CA LEU A 280 -20.83 -13.29 3.00
C LEU A 280 -21.68 -12.04 3.28
N PRO A 281 -22.72 -12.18 4.12
CA PRO A 281 -23.36 -11.04 4.78
C PRO A 281 -22.48 -10.40 5.88
N GLU A 282 -21.41 -11.08 6.32
CA GLU A 282 -20.62 -10.71 7.51
C GLU A 282 -19.12 -10.54 7.26
N TRP A 283 -18.71 -10.08 6.08
CA TRP A 283 -17.30 -9.81 5.87
C TRP A 283 -16.89 -8.48 6.52
N THR A 284 -16.80 -8.48 7.84
CA THR A 284 -16.23 -7.35 8.59
C THR A 284 -14.69 -7.35 8.56
N GLY A 285 -14.05 -8.28 7.82
CA GLY A 285 -12.60 -8.34 7.64
C GLY A 285 -11.79 -8.58 8.92
N LEU A 286 -12.46 -8.61 10.06
CA LEU A 286 -11.84 -8.76 11.38
C LEU A 286 -12.34 -10.03 12.03
N ASP A 287 -11.39 -10.85 12.46
CA ASP A 287 -11.58 -11.83 13.50
C ASP A 287 -12.28 -11.15 14.71
N PRO A 288 -13.23 -11.78 15.41
CA PRO A 288 -13.82 -11.22 16.62
C PRO A 288 -12.79 -10.71 17.64
N GLU A 289 -11.61 -11.33 17.71
CA GLU A 289 -10.48 -10.84 18.53
C GLU A 289 -9.96 -9.46 18.08
N TRP A 290 -10.16 -9.07 16.84
CA TRP A 290 -9.76 -7.78 16.32
C TRP A 290 -10.74 -6.65 16.62
N ARG A 291 -12.01 -6.98 16.91
CA ARG A 291 -12.99 -6.01 17.41
C ARG A 291 -12.55 -5.41 18.75
N HIS A 292 -11.86 -6.19 19.58
CA HIS A 292 -11.35 -5.74 20.87
C HIS A 292 -9.99 -5.00 20.77
N ALA A 293 -9.25 -5.18 19.67
CA ALA A 293 -7.96 -4.54 19.47
C ALA A 293 -8.05 -3.15 18.79
N CYS A 294 -9.20 -2.79 18.23
CA CYS A 294 -9.49 -1.43 17.84
C CYS A 294 -9.90 -0.67 19.09
N ASP A 295 -9.00 0.15 19.65
CA ASP A 295 -9.29 0.97 20.82
C ASP A 295 -10.38 1.98 20.42
N PHE A 296 -11.65 1.68 20.75
CA PHE A 296 -12.84 2.50 20.43
C PHE A 296 -12.79 3.92 21.00
N LYS A 297 -11.80 4.21 21.86
CA LYS A 297 -11.61 5.55 22.43
C LYS A 297 -11.24 6.60 21.37
N GLU A 298 -10.60 6.21 20.29
CA GLU A 298 -10.33 7.16 19.18
C GLU A 298 -11.57 7.41 18.30
N ALA A 299 -12.43 6.39 18.09
CA ALA A 299 -13.63 6.55 17.27
C ALA A 299 -14.63 7.57 17.84
N HIS A 300 -14.70 7.70 19.17
CA HIS A 300 -15.54 8.70 19.84
C HIS A 300 -15.01 10.14 19.82
N ARG A 301 -13.73 10.35 19.45
CA ARG A 301 -13.18 11.70 19.24
C ARG A 301 -13.56 12.30 17.89
N PHE A 302 -14.17 11.52 17.01
CA PHE A 302 -14.49 11.91 15.62
C PHE A 302 -16.01 11.98 15.34
N ARG A 303 -16.85 11.88 16.38
CA ARG A 303 -18.31 12.17 16.27
C ARG A 303 -18.63 13.61 16.60
#